data_551052f49a57fbc678b85b3c5f18c31b
#
_entry.id   551052f49a57fbc678b85b3c5f18c31b
#
_cell.length_a   1.000
_cell.length_b   1.000
_cell.length_c   1.000
_cell.angle_alpha   90.00
_cell.angle_beta   90.00
_cell.angle_gamma   90.00
#
_symmetry.space_group_name_H-M   'P 1'
#
loop_
_entity.id
_entity.type
_entity.pdbx_description
1 polymer ?
#
loop_
_entity_poly.entity_id
_entity_poly.type
_entity_poly.pdbx_seq_one_letter_code
_entity_poly.pdbx_strand_id
1 'polypeptide(L)'
;MKTTSFLLSALVLHAAAGTQAPPNLGGIGIQQRLGARLPLDAAFTNGDGERLPLRAYFSRRPVVLALVYYTCPMLCSQILSGVVAGLRPLSLQPGRDFDVVAISINPQETPRDAVKARDLYSHKYSREGGPAGWHFLVGSADAIQSVTEAAGFHYRYDPESKMFFHASGIMVVTPDGRLARYLYGVSFQPKDLKLALVEASGNRIGTAADQVLLYCYHYDPKVGKYGLAVFNLLRATGALFFVGGVIVLTVMFRRDVRRDRHTAGEARIP
;
A
#
# COMPACT_ATOMS: atom_id res chain seq x y z
N MET A 1 -55.66 31.94 25.33
CA MET A 1 -55.03 30.62 25.44
C MET A 1 -53.62 30.77 24.95
N LYS A 2 -52.64 30.55 25.86
CA LYS A 2 -51.21 30.93 25.69
C LYS A 2 -50.46 29.79 25.01
N THR A 3 -49.87 30.05 23.84
CA THR A 3 -48.97 29.14 23.13
C THR A 3 -47.54 29.36 23.66
N THR A 4 -47.03 28.41 24.38
CA THR A 4 -45.65 28.37 24.90
C THR A 4 -44.73 27.85 23.79
N SER A 5 -43.86 28.71 23.29
CA SER A 5 -42.81 28.41 22.35
C SER A 5 -41.61 27.84 23.10
N PHE A 6 -41.29 26.57 22.89
CA PHE A 6 -40.08 25.92 23.42
C PHE A 6 -38.94 26.14 22.43
N LEU A 7 -38.04 27.06 22.75
CA LEU A 7 -36.76 27.24 22.08
C LEU A 7 -35.76 26.19 22.64
N LEU A 8 -35.47 25.17 21.87
CA LEU A 8 -34.44 24.20 22.15
C LEU A 8 -33.09 24.78 21.69
N SER A 9 -32.36 25.42 22.59
CA SER A 9 -30.97 25.83 22.34
C SER A 9 -30.07 24.63 22.36
N ALA A 10 -29.68 24.15 21.18
CA ALA A 10 -28.63 23.12 21.05
C ALA A 10 -27.24 23.76 21.29
N LEU A 11 -26.70 23.53 22.45
CA LEU A 11 -25.33 23.91 22.82
C LEU A 11 -24.35 22.96 22.09
N VAL A 12 -23.81 23.42 20.95
CA VAL A 12 -22.75 22.70 20.24
C VAL A 12 -21.42 22.97 20.96
N LEU A 13 -21.02 22.02 21.81
CA LEU A 13 -19.69 22.02 22.42
C LEU A 13 -18.67 21.69 21.32
N HIS A 14 -17.98 22.71 20.80
CA HIS A 14 -16.79 22.51 19.95
C HIS A 14 -15.62 22.12 20.86
N ALA A 15 -15.39 20.83 21.01
CA ALA A 15 -14.12 20.34 21.51
C ALA A 15 -13.05 20.61 20.41
N ALA A 16 -12.30 21.69 20.57
CA ALA A 16 -11.08 21.92 19.83
C ALA A 16 -10.05 20.86 20.25
N ALA A 17 -10.14 19.67 19.68
CA ALA A 17 -9.03 18.73 19.71
C ALA A 17 -7.90 19.37 18.91
N GLY A 18 -6.89 19.87 19.63
CA GLY A 18 -5.65 20.33 19.03
C GLY A 18 -5.03 19.17 18.26
N THR A 19 -5.28 19.14 16.94
CA THR A 19 -4.56 18.26 16.02
C THR A 19 -3.13 18.79 15.96
N GLN A 20 -2.23 18.20 16.74
CA GLN A 20 -0.80 18.33 16.45
C GLN A 20 -0.63 17.90 15.00
N ALA A 21 -0.17 18.84 14.18
CA ALA A 21 0.18 18.53 12.80
C ALA A 21 1.21 17.38 12.84
N PRO A 22 1.00 16.29 12.09
CA PRO A 22 2.00 15.23 12.03
C PRO A 22 3.34 15.84 11.60
N PRO A 23 4.47 15.32 12.11
CA PRO A 23 5.79 15.82 11.75
C PRO A 23 5.85 15.94 10.24
N ASN A 24 6.44 17.02 9.73
CA ASN A 24 6.49 17.34 8.31
C ASN A 24 7.11 16.15 7.53
N LEU A 25 6.27 15.24 7.05
CA LEU A 25 6.64 14.07 6.25
C LEU A 25 6.87 14.45 4.77
N GLY A 26 7.08 15.73 4.50
CA GLY A 26 7.37 16.21 3.16
C GLY A 26 8.53 15.43 2.53
N GLY A 27 8.27 14.85 1.37
CA GLY A 27 9.28 14.09 0.63
C GLY A 27 9.43 12.61 1.05
N ILE A 28 8.59 12.06 1.94
CA ILE A 28 8.58 10.64 2.28
C ILE A 28 7.39 9.97 1.58
N GLY A 29 7.65 8.85 0.90
CA GLY A 29 6.58 8.14 0.21
C GLY A 29 7.08 7.14 -0.81
N ILE A 30 6.16 6.44 -1.45
CA ILE A 30 6.44 5.57 -2.59
C ILE A 30 5.65 6.10 -3.78
N GLN A 31 6.38 6.60 -4.77
CA GLN A 31 5.84 6.97 -6.08
C GLN A 31 5.95 5.75 -7.00
N GLN A 32 4.82 5.18 -7.41
CA GLN A 32 4.86 4.02 -8.31
C GLN A 32 5.53 4.37 -9.64
N ARG A 33 6.48 3.54 -10.03
CA ARG A 33 7.19 3.59 -11.31
C ARG A 33 7.12 2.24 -12.01
N LEU A 34 5.90 1.79 -12.27
CA LEU A 34 5.68 0.51 -12.94
C LEU A 34 6.38 0.46 -14.29
N GLY A 35 7.07 -0.64 -14.57
CA GLY A 35 7.87 -0.83 -15.75
C GLY A 35 9.25 -0.17 -15.73
N ALA A 36 9.54 0.71 -14.74
CA ALA A 36 10.88 1.25 -14.60
C ALA A 36 11.88 0.16 -14.26
N ARG A 37 13.09 0.27 -14.80
CA ARG A 37 14.17 -0.68 -14.59
C ARG A 37 15.05 -0.24 -13.44
N LEU A 38 15.37 -1.16 -12.56
CA LEU A 38 16.35 -0.94 -11.51
C LEU A 38 17.77 -0.83 -12.09
N PRO A 39 18.67 -0.09 -11.44
CA PRO A 39 20.07 0.04 -11.84
C PRO A 39 20.83 -1.24 -11.48
N LEU A 40 20.72 -2.27 -12.31
CA LEU A 40 21.28 -3.61 -12.04
C LEU A 40 22.81 -3.65 -11.97
N ASP A 41 23.49 -2.58 -12.39
CA ASP A 41 24.95 -2.43 -12.28
C ASP A 41 25.39 -1.86 -10.93
N ALA A 42 24.47 -1.31 -10.14
CA ALA A 42 24.78 -0.81 -8.82
C ALA A 42 25.33 -1.94 -7.93
N ALA A 43 26.47 -1.70 -7.29
CA ALA A 43 27.17 -2.70 -6.51
C ALA A 43 26.76 -2.67 -5.04
N PHE A 44 26.41 -3.82 -4.51
CA PHE A 44 26.05 -4.04 -3.11
C PHE A 44 26.91 -5.13 -2.50
N THR A 45 27.07 -5.13 -1.19
CA THR A 45 27.80 -6.14 -0.43
C THR A 45 26.81 -7.05 0.28
N ASN A 46 26.97 -8.35 0.12
CA ASN A 46 26.17 -9.35 0.82
C ASN A 46 26.70 -9.64 2.24
N GLY A 47 26.01 -10.51 2.97
CA GLY A 47 26.41 -10.89 4.32
C GLY A 47 27.78 -11.62 4.40
N ASP A 48 28.21 -12.22 3.32
CA ASP A 48 29.50 -12.93 3.25
C ASP A 48 30.67 -11.98 2.90
N GLY A 49 30.37 -10.67 2.73
CA GLY A 49 31.34 -9.64 2.41
C GLY A 49 31.67 -9.54 0.91
N GLU A 50 30.98 -10.27 0.05
CA GLU A 50 31.18 -10.20 -1.39
C GLU A 50 30.45 -8.98 -1.97
N ARG A 51 31.19 -8.19 -2.73
CA ARG A 51 30.65 -7.04 -3.44
C ARG A 51 30.26 -7.42 -4.87
N LEU A 52 28.96 -7.48 -5.13
CA LEU A 52 28.41 -7.92 -6.39
C LEU A 52 27.46 -6.85 -6.98
N PRO A 53 27.36 -6.76 -8.30
CA PRO A 53 26.34 -5.94 -8.93
C PRO A 53 24.95 -6.52 -8.64
N LEU A 54 23.95 -5.64 -8.52
CA LEU A 54 22.57 -6.04 -8.20
C LEU A 54 22.03 -7.09 -9.18
N ARG A 55 22.49 -7.10 -10.43
CA ARG A 55 22.13 -8.12 -11.42
C ARG A 55 22.40 -9.56 -10.99
N ALA A 56 23.32 -9.79 -10.07
CA ALA A 56 23.62 -11.12 -9.56
C ALA A 56 22.42 -11.78 -8.87
N TYR A 57 21.49 -10.97 -8.40
CA TYR A 57 20.26 -11.39 -7.70
C TYR A 57 19.02 -11.37 -8.61
N PHE A 58 19.20 -10.91 -9.86
CA PHE A 58 18.13 -10.82 -10.87
C PHE A 58 18.61 -11.60 -12.10
N SER A 59 17.86 -12.37 -12.74
CA SER A 59 18.17 -12.98 -14.05
C SER A 59 17.31 -14.18 -14.40
N ARG A 60 16.76 -14.86 -13.41
CA ARG A 60 16.04 -16.11 -13.63
C ARG A 60 14.62 -16.11 -13.05
N ARG A 61 14.42 -15.39 -11.95
CA ARG A 61 13.21 -15.45 -11.15
C ARG A 61 12.73 -14.05 -10.78
N PRO A 62 11.43 -13.88 -10.54
CA PRO A 62 10.94 -12.64 -9.97
C PRO A 62 11.50 -12.43 -8.56
N VAL A 63 11.61 -11.18 -8.16
CA VAL A 63 12.20 -10.78 -6.88
C VAL A 63 11.18 -10.01 -6.06
N VAL A 64 11.05 -10.37 -4.79
CA VAL A 64 10.41 -9.52 -3.77
C VAL A 64 11.48 -8.59 -3.23
N LEU A 65 11.41 -7.31 -3.59
CA LEU A 65 12.34 -6.28 -3.15
C LEU A 65 11.79 -5.53 -1.95
N ALA A 66 12.57 -5.49 -0.86
CA ALA A 66 12.29 -4.70 0.34
C ALA A 66 13.40 -3.66 0.55
N LEU A 67 13.00 -2.39 0.61
CA LEU A 67 13.90 -1.27 0.94
C LEU A 67 13.65 -0.90 2.40
N VAL A 68 14.56 -1.28 3.27
CA VAL A 68 14.45 -1.20 4.74
C VAL A 68 15.80 -0.88 5.35
N TYR A 69 15.91 -0.72 6.66
CA TYR A 69 17.19 -0.81 7.35
C TYR A 69 17.11 -1.79 8.53
N TYR A 70 18.16 -2.57 8.73
CA TYR A 70 18.13 -3.78 9.56
C TYR A 70 18.12 -3.46 11.06
N THR A 71 18.76 -2.37 11.45
CA THR A 71 18.91 -1.94 12.85
C THR A 71 17.75 -1.06 13.32
N CYS A 72 16.68 -0.96 12.55
CA CYS A 72 15.48 -0.17 12.88
C CYS A 72 14.80 -0.69 14.16
N PRO A 73 14.63 0.16 15.18
CA PRO A 73 13.95 -0.25 16.41
C PRO A 73 12.42 -0.30 16.29
N MET A 74 11.84 0.10 15.14
CA MET A 74 10.39 0.30 14.98
C MET A 74 9.77 -0.57 13.87
N LEU A 75 9.33 0.05 12.77
CA LEU A 75 8.43 -0.56 11.78
C LEU A 75 9.12 -1.42 10.70
N CYS A 76 10.42 -1.24 10.46
CA CYS A 76 11.10 -1.98 9.39
C CYS A 76 11.14 -3.49 9.65
N SER A 77 11.23 -3.88 10.92
CA SER A 77 11.11 -5.28 11.34
C SER A 77 9.72 -5.86 11.04
N GLN A 78 8.67 -5.02 11.02
CA GLN A 78 7.32 -5.45 10.69
C GLN A 78 7.14 -5.69 9.19
N ILE A 79 7.78 -4.89 8.31
CA ILE A 79 7.74 -5.13 6.85
C ILE A 79 8.32 -6.51 6.52
N LEU A 80 9.53 -6.82 6.98
CA LEU A 80 10.15 -8.11 6.73
C LEU A 80 9.39 -9.27 7.40
N SER A 81 8.85 -9.06 8.60
CA SER A 81 7.96 -10.05 9.23
C SER A 81 6.68 -10.27 8.44
N GLY A 82 6.11 -9.21 7.86
CA GLY A 82 4.95 -9.30 6.97
C GLY A 82 5.27 -10.03 5.66
N VAL A 83 6.46 -9.83 5.09
CA VAL A 83 6.94 -10.61 3.94
C VAL A 83 6.99 -12.08 4.30
N VAL A 84 7.62 -12.45 5.42
CA VAL A 84 7.66 -13.82 5.91
C VAL A 84 6.27 -14.41 6.07
N ALA A 85 5.36 -13.68 6.75
CA ALA A 85 4.00 -14.15 7.00
C ALA A 85 3.20 -14.35 5.70
N GLY A 86 3.35 -13.44 4.74
CA GLY A 86 2.66 -13.51 3.45
C GLY A 86 3.20 -14.60 2.52
N LEU A 87 4.51 -14.86 2.56
CA LEU A 87 5.16 -15.88 1.72
C LEU A 87 5.03 -17.29 2.29
N ARG A 88 4.96 -17.44 3.61
CA ARG A 88 4.97 -18.74 4.30
C ARG A 88 3.87 -19.71 3.86
N PRO A 89 2.60 -19.30 3.64
CA PRO A 89 1.54 -20.22 3.19
C PRO A 89 1.57 -20.52 1.69
N LEU A 90 2.45 -19.90 0.89
CA LEU A 90 2.50 -20.11 -0.55
C LEU A 90 3.10 -21.48 -0.88
N SER A 91 2.65 -22.08 -1.99
CA SER A 91 3.29 -23.25 -2.59
C SER A 91 4.61 -22.92 -3.30
N LEU A 92 4.87 -21.62 -3.56
CA LEU A 92 6.12 -21.13 -4.15
C LEU A 92 7.24 -21.11 -3.09
N GLN A 93 8.47 -21.32 -3.52
CA GLN A 93 9.65 -21.41 -2.64
C GLN A 93 10.71 -20.39 -3.05
N PRO A 94 11.29 -19.63 -2.09
CA PRO A 94 12.43 -18.77 -2.36
C PRO A 94 13.63 -19.62 -2.78
N GLY A 95 14.46 -19.11 -3.67
CA GLY A 95 15.60 -19.82 -4.24
C GLY A 95 15.24 -20.75 -5.40
N ARG A 96 13.95 -21.14 -5.55
CA ARG A 96 13.46 -21.96 -6.66
C ARG A 96 12.52 -21.21 -7.59
N ASP A 97 11.49 -20.59 -7.03
CA ASP A 97 10.41 -19.96 -7.81
C ASP A 97 10.52 -18.42 -7.82
N PHE A 98 11.11 -17.85 -6.78
CA PHE A 98 11.39 -16.42 -6.63
C PHE A 98 12.57 -16.20 -5.67
N ASP A 99 13.05 -14.97 -5.58
CA ASP A 99 14.03 -14.56 -4.58
C ASP A 99 13.47 -13.38 -3.75
N VAL A 100 13.99 -13.23 -2.53
CA VAL A 100 13.73 -12.06 -1.67
C VAL A 100 15.05 -11.29 -1.56
N VAL A 101 15.02 -10.03 -1.97
CA VAL A 101 16.17 -9.12 -1.87
C VAL A 101 15.78 -7.98 -0.93
N ALA A 102 16.41 -7.92 0.22
CA ALA A 102 16.31 -6.81 1.15
C ALA A 102 17.55 -5.93 1.00
N ILE A 103 17.37 -4.65 0.72
CA ILE A 103 18.46 -3.68 0.61
C ILE A 103 18.35 -2.70 1.77
N SER A 104 19.43 -2.53 2.51
CA SER A 104 19.49 -1.49 3.53
C SER A 104 19.53 -0.11 2.88
N ILE A 105 18.66 0.79 3.37
CA ILE A 105 18.68 2.23 3.03
C ILE A 105 19.64 3.02 3.93
N ASN A 106 20.25 2.38 4.94
CA ASN A 106 21.23 3.00 5.81
C ASN A 106 22.66 2.66 5.32
N PRO A 107 23.41 3.64 4.78
CA PRO A 107 24.76 3.38 4.28
C PRO A 107 25.78 3.06 5.38
N GLN A 108 25.41 3.18 6.65
CA GLN A 108 26.28 2.84 7.79
C GLN A 108 26.12 1.38 8.24
N GLU A 109 25.11 0.65 7.74
CA GLU A 109 24.97 -0.76 8.05
C GLU A 109 26.02 -1.60 7.38
N THR A 110 26.42 -2.65 8.07
CA THR A 110 27.54 -3.51 7.71
C THR A 110 27.07 -4.87 7.20
N PRO A 111 27.95 -5.66 6.54
CA PRO A 111 27.65 -7.05 6.21
C PRO A 111 27.21 -7.90 7.42
N ARG A 112 27.73 -7.60 8.62
CA ARG A 112 27.29 -8.28 9.86
C ARG A 112 25.83 -8.02 10.19
N ASP A 113 25.33 -6.83 9.91
CA ASP A 113 23.92 -6.49 10.14
C ASP A 113 23.02 -7.20 9.10
N ALA A 114 23.50 -7.30 7.86
CA ALA A 114 22.87 -8.10 6.82
C ALA A 114 22.77 -9.59 7.19
N VAL A 115 23.86 -10.18 7.73
CA VAL A 115 23.84 -11.58 8.22
C VAL A 115 22.82 -11.77 9.33
N LYS A 116 22.84 -10.92 10.35
CA LYS A 116 21.87 -11.00 11.47
C LYS A 116 20.41 -10.94 10.98
N ALA A 117 20.14 -10.02 10.05
CA ALA A 117 18.82 -9.89 9.47
C ALA A 117 18.46 -11.14 8.64
N ARG A 118 19.36 -11.61 7.77
CA ARG A 118 19.18 -12.84 6.98
C ARG A 118 18.83 -14.02 7.89
N ASP A 119 19.63 -14.27 8.89
CA ASP A 119 19.47 -15.41 9.79
C ASP A 119 18.14 -15.31 10.58
N LEU A 120 17.80 -14.11 11.05
CA LEU A 120 16.54 -13.88 11.74
C LEU A 120 15.31 -14.20 10.86
N TYR A 121 15.26 -13.67 9.62
CA TYR A 121 14.09 -13.77 8.78
C TYR A 121 13.99 -15.09 8.02
N SER A 122 15.12 -15.66 7.61
CA SER A 122 15.14 -17.02 7.05
C SER A 122 14.73 -18.07 8.10
N HIS A 123 15.14 -17.89 9.35
CA HIS A 123 14.71 -18.75 10.45
C HIS A 123 13.20 -18.59 10.76
N LYS A 124 12.71 -17.34 10.77
CA LYS A 124 11.26 -17.07 10.92
C LYS A 124 10.44 -17.66 9.77
N TYR A 125 10.97 -17.68 8.56
CA TYR A 125 10.31 -18.30 7.41
C TYR A 125 10.15 -19.81 7.61
N SER A 126 11.12 -20.49 8.20
CA SER A 126 11.12 -21.90 8.67
C SER A 126 10.61 -22.92 7.65
N ARG A 127 10.88 -22.71 6.35
CA ARG A 127 10.55 -23.65 5.26
C ARG A 127 11.79 -23.88 4.41
N GLU A 128 11.76 -24.95 3.63
CA GLU A 128 12.82 -25.26 2.66
C GLU A 128 13.07 -24.11 1.70
N GLY A 129 14.31 -23.90 1.27
CA GLY A 129 14.75 -22.84 0.36
C GLY A 129 14.97 -21.47 1.01
N GLY A 130 14.62 -21.29 2.31
CA GLY A 130 14.77 -20.02 3.00
C GLY A 130 16.16 -19.39 2.83
N PRO A 131 17.26 -20.01 3.28
CA PRO A 131 18.58 -19.38 3.22
C PRO A 131 19.07 -19.09 1.80
N ALA A 132 18.76 -19.94 0.84
CA ALA A 132 19.26 -19.83 -0.54
C ALA A 132 18.56 -18.74 -1.35
N GLY A 133 17.31 -18.38 -1.00
CA GLY A 133 16.53 -17.40 -1.73
C GLY A 133 16.32 -16.07 -0.99
N TRP A 134 17.01 -15.86 0.14
CA TRP A 134 16.94 -14.62 0.92
C TRP A 134 18.28 -13.90 0.89
N HIS A 135 18.32 -12.75 0.24
CA HIS A 135 19.53 -11.94 0.04
C HIS A 135 19.37 -10.62 0.80
N PHE A 136 20.29 -10.37 1.71
CA PHE A 136 20.33 -9.14 2.50
C PHE A 136 21.58 -8.36 2.12
N LEU A 137 21.40 -7.13 1.65
CA LEU A 137 22.44 -6.35 1.00
C LEU A 137 22.62 -5.01 1.71
N VAL A 138 23.88 -4.61 1.81
CA VAL A 138 24.29 -3.27 2.23
C VAL A 138 25.05 -2.59 1.11
N GLY A 139 25.04 -1.25 1.06
CA GLY A 139 25.67 -0.52 -0.04
C GLY A 139 26.13 0.88 0.33
N SER A 140 26.84 1.51 -0.58
CA SER A 140 27.20 2.93 -0.47
C SER A 140 25.95 3.81 -0.62
N ALA A 141 26.03 5.04 -0.13
CA ALA A 141 24.95 6.02 -0.28
C ALA A 141 24.50 6.19 -1.74
N ASP A 142 25.45 6.26 -2.68
CA ASP A 142 25.15 6.42 -4.11
C ASP A 142 24.43 5.21 -4.70
N ALA A 143 24.85 3.99 -4.33
CA ALA A 143 24.20 2.76 -4.78
C ALA A 143 22.77 2.65 -4.22
N ILE A 144 22.59 2.98 -2.94
CA ILE A 144 21.27 3.02 -2.30
C ILE A 144 20.39 4.07 -2.97
N GLN A 145 20.90 5.29 -3.16
CA GLN A 145 20.15 6.37 -3.79
C GLN A 145 19.71 5.99 -5.20
N SER A 146 20.59 5.40 -6.01
CA SER A 146 20.25 5.00 -7.39
C SER A 146 19.09 4.00 -7.45
N VAL A 147 19.05 3.03 -6.52
CA VAL A 147 17.97 2.04 -6.45
C VAL A 147 16.68 2.66 -5.91
N THR A 148 16.76 3.48 -4.85
CA THR A 148 15.59 4.10 -4.25
C THR A 148 14.93 5.11 -5.19
N GLU A 149 15.72 5.89 -5.94
CA GLU A 149 15.21 6.78 -6.98
C GLU A 149 14.53 6.00 -8.11
N ALA A 150 15.16 4.96 -8.64
CA ALA A 150 14.56 4.13 -9.68
C ALA A 150 13.25 3.48 -9.21
N ALA A 151 13.21 3.05 -7.95
CA ALA A 151 12.03 2.47 -7.32
C ALA A 151 10.96 3.50 -6.92
N GLY A 152 11.24 4.80 -7.06
CA GLY A 152 10.35 5.86 -6.57
C GLY A 152 10.14 5.82 -5.05
N PHE A 153 11.13 5.29 -4.33
CA PHE A 153 11.09 5.14 -2.88
C PHE A 153 11.81 6.31 -2.21
N HIS A 154 11.04 7.21 -1.61
CA HIS A 154 11.55 8.42 -0.97
C HIS A 154 11.61 8.24 0.54
N TYR A 155 12.77 8.51 1.10
CA TYR A 155 13.04 8.43 2.53
C TYR A 155 13.88 9.61 3.00
N ARG A 156 13.94 9.85 4.30
CA ARG A 156 14.72 10.94 4.90
C ARG A 156 15.39 10.46 6.17
N TYR A 157 16.65 10.79 6.32
CA TYR A 157 17.36 10.67 7.59
C TYR A 157 17.03 11.87 8.48
N ASP A 158 16.74 11.60 9.72
CA ASP A 158 16.53 12.61 10.75
C ASP A 158 17.74 12.60 11.71
N PRO A 159 18.55 13.68 11.73
CA PRO A 159 19.72 13.76 12.60
C PRO A 159 19.41 13.79 14.09
N GLU A 160 18.22 14.28 14.47
CA GLU A 160 17.82 14.41 15.87
C GLU A 160 17.50 13.04 16.48
N SER A 161 16.64 12.28 15.83
CA SER A 161 16.29 10.92 16.25
C SER A 161 17.29 9.85 15.78
N LYS A 162 18.21 10.20 14.87
CA LYS A 162 19.14 9.28 14.19
C LYS A 162 18.43 8.13 13.47
N MET A 163 17.22 8.38 12.96
CA MET A 163 16.39 7.39 12.29
C MET A 163 16.14 7.75 10.83
N PHE A 164 15.88 6.72 10.02
CA PHE A 164 15.38 6.90 8.66
C PHE A 164 13.85 6.81 8.65
N PHE A 165 13.19 7.87 8.24
CA PHE A 165 11.76 7.87 7.99
C PHE A 165 11.49 7.47 6.55
N HIS A 166 10.72 6.42 6.37
CA HIS A 166 10.35 5.89 5.06
C HIS A 166 8.93 5.32 5.04
N ALA A 167 8.35 5.22 3.86
CA ALA A 167 7.06 4.58 3.67
C ALA A 167 7.16 3.06 3.80
N SER A 168 6.08 2.41 4.24
CA SER A 168 6.00 0.96 4.36
C SER A 168 5.48 0.33 3.07
N GLY A 169 6.22 -0.62 2.54
CA GLY A 169 5.84 -1.37 1.35
C GLY A 169 6.99 -2.19 0.79
N ILE A 170 6.63 -3.07 -0.14
CA ILE A 170 7.56 -3.88 -0.93
C ILE A 170 7.23 -3.77 -2.40
N MET A 171 8.17 -4.15 -3.25
CA MET A 171 7.99 -4.21 -4.69
C MET A 171 8.19 -5.64 -5.18
N VAL A 172 7.44 -6.05 -6.19
CA VAL A 172 7.73 -7.25 -6.95
C VAL A 172 8.36 -6.83 -8.26
N VAL A 173 9.49 -7.43 -8.58
CA VAL A 173 10.35 -7.07 -9.69
C VAL A 173 10.47 -8.27 -10.61
N THR A 174 10.42 -8.03 -11.92
CA THR A 174 10.59 -9.08 -12.93
C THR A 174 12.04 -9.61 -12.97
N PRO A 175 12.28 -10.78 -13.57
CA PRO A 175 13.62 -11.32 -13.74
C PRO A 175 14.59 -10.38 -14.47
N ASP A 176 14.09 -9.53 -15.37
CA ASP A 176 14.90 -8.53 -16.10
C ASP A 176 15.04 -7.19 -15.36
N GLY A 177 14.60 -7.12 -14.09
CA GLY A 177 14.79 -5.97 -13.22
C GLY A 177 13.79 -4.85 -13.36
N ARG A 178 12.58 -5.11 -13.89
CA ARG A 178 11.51 -4.09 -14.00
C ARG A 178 10.54 -4.19 -12.81
N LEU A 179 10.14 -3.06 -12.32
CA LEU A 179 9.14 -2.95 -11.26
C LEU A 179 7.77 -3.38 -11.79
N ALA A 180 7.30 -4.54 -11.34
CA ALA A 180 6.05 -5.14 -11.80
C ALA A 180 4.85 -4.75 -10.92
N ARG A 181 5.03 -4.71 -9.61
CA ARG A 181 3.96 -4.39 -8.66
C ARG A 181 4.49 -3.78 -7.37
N TYR A 182 3.71 -2.92 -6.77
CA TYR A 182 3.92 -2.38 -5.42
C TYR A 182 2.86 -2.91 -4.48
N LEU A 183 3.27 -3.33 -3.28
CA LEU A 183 2.40 -3.76 -2.21
C LEU A 183 2.69 -2.90 -0.98
N TYR A 184 1.69 -2.17 -0.51
CA TYR A 184 1.83 -1.19 0.56
C TYR A 184 1.51 -1.77 1.93
N GLY A 185 2.06 -1.12 2.96
CA GLY A 185 1.86 -1.48 4.35
C GLY A 185 2.88 -2.47 4.89
N VAL A 186 2.53 -3.12 5.99
CA VAL A 186 3.39 -4.06 6.72
C VAL A 186 2.83 -5.49 6.74
N SER A 187 1.64 -5.69 6.15
CA SER A 187 0.97 -6.99 6.07
C SER A 187 0.60 -7.26 4.62
N PHE A 188 1.06 -8.38 4.09
CA PHE A 188 0.89 -8.72 2.67
C PHE A 188 0.05 -9.99 2.54
N GLN A 189 -1.08 -9.86 1.83
CA GLN A 189 -1.98 -10.99 1.62
C GLN A 189 -1.30 -12.06 0.74
N PRO A 190 -1.33 -13.34 1.11
CA PRO A 190 -0.69 -14.41 0.34
C PRO A 190 -1.14 -14.48 -1.11
N LYS A 191 -2.43 -14.28 -1.38
CA LYS A 191 -2.98 -14.30 -2.74
C LYS A 191 -2.39 -13.18 -3.62
N ASP A 192 -2.19 -11.98 -3.04
CA ASP A 192 -1.68 -10.83 -3.78
C ASP A 192 -0.20 -10.99 -4.09
N LEU A 193 0.57 -11.52 -3.13
CA LEU A 193 1.97 -11.90 -3.33
C LEU A 193 2.10 -13.00 -4.40
N LYS A 194 1.27 -14.05 -4.32
CA LYS A 194 1.28 -15.12 -5.33
C LYS A 194 1.00 -14.60 -6.72
N LEU A 195 -0.06 -13.78 -6.87
CA LEU A 195 -0.43 -13.20 -8.15
C LEU A 195 0.69 -12.32 -8.70
N ALA A 196 1.23 -11.43 -7.88
CA ALA A 196 2.33 -10.55 -8.28
C ALA A 196 3.58 -11.32 -8.73
N LEU A 197 3.94 -12.41 -8.02
CA LEU A 197 5.08 -13.26 -8.39
C LEU A 197 4.82 -14.01 -9.69
N VAL A 198 3.62 -14.56 -9.90
CA VAL A 198 3.27 -15.26 -11.14
C VAL A 198 3.26 -14.32 -12.34
N GLU A 199 2.71 -13.12 -12.20
CA GLU A 199 2.72 -12.10 -13.25
C GLU A 199 4.15 -11.67 -13.59
N ALA A 200 4.95 -11.37 -12.57
CA ALA A 200 6.33 -10.94 -12.75
C ALA A 200 7.22 -12.05 -13.35
N SER A 201 6.97 -13.32 -13.07
CA SER A 201 7.71 -14.44 -13.66
C SER A 201 7.56 -14.52 -15.18
N GLY A 202 6.42 -14.08 -15.70
CA GLY A 202 6.17 -13.95 -17.16
C GLY A 202 6.59 -12.59 -17.74
N ASN A 203 7.37 -11.80 -17.04
CA ASN A 203 7.73 -10.42 -17.37
C ASN A 203 6.52 -9.50 -17.58
N ARG A 204 5.38 -9.83 -16.98
CA ARG A 204 4.18 -9.01 -17.04
C ARG A 204 4.24 -7.94 -15.94
N ILE A 205 3.90 -6.74 -16.34
CA ILE A 205 3.83 -5.57 -15.47
C ILE A 205 2.36 -5.33 -15.17
N GLY A 206 2.03 -4.96 -13.94
CA GLY A 206 0.66 -4.70 -13.52
C GLY A 206 -0.09 -3.80 -14.50
N THR A 207 -1.37 -4.08 -14.73
CA THR A 207 -2.19 -3.36 -15.71
C THR A 207 -2.66 -2.00 -15.20
N ALA A 208 -3.05 -1.12 -16.13
CA ALA A 208 -3.67 0.16 -15.79
C ALA A 208 -4.95 0.02 -14.96
N ALA A 209 -5.67 -1.13 -15.06
CA ALA A 209 -6.82 -1.44 -14.21
C ALA A 209 -6.43 -1.61 -12.74
N ASP A 210 -5.25 -2.18 -12.47
CA ASP A 210 -4.70 -2.27 -11.12
C ASP A 210 -4.35 -0.88 -10.57
N GLN A 211 -3.92 0.05 -11.44
CA GLN A 211 -3.68 1.45 -11.08
C GLN A 211 -4.94 2.19 -10.68
N VAL A 212 -6.05 1.96 -11.40
CA VAL A 212 -7.36 2.57 -11.07
C VAL A 212 -7.88 2.04 -9.74
N LEU A 213 -7.78 0.74 -9.50
CA LEU A 213 -8.15 0.14 -8.21
C LEU A 213 -7.30 0.70 -7.05
N LEU A 214 -5.99 0.85 -7.26
CA LEU A 214 -5.08 1.44 -6.27
C LEU A 214 -5.33 2.95 -6.09
N TYR A 215 -5.75 3.66 -7.14
CA TYR A 215 -6.15 5.07 -7.04
C TYR A 215 -7.42 5.23 -6.17
N CYS A 216 -8.35 4.30 -6.24
CA CYS A 216 -9.51 4.24 -5.33
C CYS A 216 -9.12 3.90 -3.89
N TYR A 217 -8.01 3.18 -3.68
CA TYR A 217 -7.44 2.84 -2.37
C TYR A 217 -6.34 3.81 -1.92
N HIS A 218 -6.24 4.98 -2.55
CA HIS A 218 -5.23 5.97 -2.17
C HIS A 218 -5.52 6.47 -0.74
N TYR A 219 -4.86 5.84 0.22
CA TYR A 219 -4.75 6.35 1.57
C TYR A 219 -3.84 7.57 1.52
N ASP A 220 -4.38 8.75 1.75
CA ASP A 220 -3.58 9.96 1.89
C ASP A 220 -2.98 9.99 3.30
N PRO A 221 -1.67 9.71 3.45
CA PRO A 221 -1.03 9.69 4.76
C PRO A 221 -0.98 11.07 5.43
N LYS A 222 -1.19 12.16 4.66
CA LYS A 222 -1.21 13.53 5.19
C LYS A 222 -2.48 13.85 5.97
N VAL A 223 -3.56 13.13 5.70
CA VAL A 223 -4.88 13.43 6.28
C VAL A 223 -5.44 12.27 7.10
N GLY A 224 -4.80 11.07 7.07
CA GLY A 224 -5.27 9.89 7.80
C GLY A 224 -6.67 9.41 7.40
N LYS A 225 -7.17 9.81 6.22
CA LYS A 225 -8.53 9.50 5.73
C LYS A 225 -8.46 9.04 4.29
N TYR A 226 -9.39 8.17 3.92
CA TYR A 226 -9.67 7.84 2.51
C TYR A 226 -9.94 9.13 1.74
N GLY A 227 -9.24 9.32 0.61
CA GLY A 227 -9.22 10.58 -0.12
C GLY A 227 -10.60 11.19 -0.35
N LEU A 228 -10.68 12.51 -0.32
CA LEU A 228 -11.89 13.30 -0.56
C LEU A 228 -12.69 12.86 -1.80
N ALA A 229 -12.01 12.28 -2.80
CA ALA A 229 -12.63 11.76 -4.01
C ALA A 229 -13.59 10.59 -3.74
N VAL A 230 -13.24 9.63 -2.87
CA VAL A 230 -14.10 8.49 -2.51
C VAL A 230 -15.30 8.97 -1.69
N PHE A 231 -15.07 9.91 -0.76
CA PHE A 231 -16.14 10.47 0.05
C PHE A 231 -17.14 11.31 -0.79
N ASN A 232 -16.62 12.07 -1.75
CA ASN A 232 -17.45 12.84 -2.67
C ASN A 232 -18.22 11.95 -3.65
N LEU A 233 -17.60 10.86 -4.12
CA LEU A 233 -18.26 9.88 -4.97
C LEU A 233 -19.39 9.16 -4.22
N LEU A 234 -19.14 8.74 -2.97
CA LEU A 234 -20.18 8.13 -2.11
C LEU A 234 -21.31 9.11 -1.80
N ARG A 235 -20.99 10.38 -1.54
CA ARG A 235 -22.01 11.42 -1.34
C ARG A 235 -22.84 11.69 -2.60
N ALA A 236 -22.18 11.80 -3.76
CA ALA A 236 -22.86 12.02 -5.04
C ALA A 236 -23.77 10.84 -5.41
N THR A 237 -23.29 9.60 -5.25
CA THR A 237 -24.09 8.39 -5.50
C THR A 237 -25.26 8.29 -4.52
N GLY A 238 -25.01 8.53 -3.23
CA GLY A 238 -26.07 8.55 -2.21
C GLY A 238 -27.14 9.62 -2.46
N ALA A 239 -26.74 10.83 -2.85
CA ALA A 239 -27.65 11.90 -3.21
C ALA A 239 -28.49 11.55 -4.46
N LEU A 240 -27.89 10.94 -5.47
CA LEU A 240 -28.58 10.49 -6.68
C LEU A 240 -29.64 9.43 -6.37
N PHE A 241 -29.30 8.44 -5.55
CA PHE A 241 -30.24 7.41 -5.09
C PHE A 241 -31.39 8.01 -4.26
N PHE A 242 -31.09 8.96 -3.39
CA PHE A 242 -32.09 9.63 -2.58
C PHE A 242 -33.08 10.43 -3.44
N VAL A 243 -32.55 11.25 -4.35
CA VAL A 243 -33.40 12.04 -5.29
C VAL A 243 -34.21 11.12 -6.18
N GLY A 244 -33.64 10.07 -6.73
CA GLY A 244 -34.35 9.06 -7.53
C GLY A 244 -35.46 8.39 -6.74
N GLY A 245 -35.24 8.01 -5.50
CA GLY A 245 -36.22 7.42 -4.61
C GLY A 245 -37.38 8.37 -4.32
N VAL A 246 -37.08 9.65 -4.03
CA VAL A 246 -38.13 10.68 -3.81
C VAL A 246 -38.99 10.91 -5.06
N ILE A 247 -38.37 10.93 -6.25
CA ILE A 247 -39.10 11.08 -7.51
C ILE A 247 -40.03 9.88 -7.72
N VAL A 248 -39.54 8.65 -7.55
CA VAL A 248 -40.35 7.43 -7.72
C VAL A 248 -41.53 7.43 -6.74
N LEU A 249 -41.27 7.69 -5.46
CA LEU A 249 -42.35 7.77 -4.45
C LEU A 249 -43.35 8.85 -4.75
N THR A 250 -42.92 10.04 -5.20
CA THR A 250 -43.81 11.13 -5.56
C THR A 250 -44.68 10.78 -6.76
N VAL A 251 -44.12 10.12 -7.77
CA VAL A 251 -44.85 9.65 -8.95
C VAL A 251 -45.88 8.58 -8.57
N MET A 252 -45.47 7.61 -7.74
CA MET A 252 -46.39 6.57 -7.25
C MET A 252 -47.56 7.18 -6.46
N PHE A 253 -47.24 8.05 -5.49
CA PHE A 253 -48.26 8.72 -4.69
C PHE A 253 -49.24 9.57 -5.53
N ARG A 254 -48.74 10.32 -6.51
CA ARG A 254 -49.57 11.07 -7.45
C ARG A 254 -50.44 10.17 -8.34
N ARG A 255 -49.95 8.98 -8.71
CA ARG A 255 -50.76 8.01 -9.47
C ARG A 255 -51.89 7.44 -8.63
N ASP A 256 -51.60 7.07 -7.36
CA ASP A 256 -52.62 6.54 -6.45
C ASP A 256 -53.70 7.58 -6.17
N VAL A 257 -53.35 8.82 -5.84
CA VAL A 257 -54.32 9.92 -5.61
C VAL A 257 -55.15 10.21 -6.87
N ARG A 258 -54.62 10.08 -8.07
CA ARG A 258 -55.38 10.22 -9.32
C ARG A 258 -56.34 9.04 -9.52
N ARG A 259 -55.97 7.83 -9.17
CA ARG A 259 -56.77 6.62 -9.29
C ARG A 259 -57.99 6.69 -8.37
N ASP A 260 -57.78 7.11 -7.12
CA ASP A 260 -58.87 7.29 -6.14
C ASP A 260 -59.87 8.37 -6.55
N ARG A 261 -59.41 9.43 -7.23
CA ARG A 261 -60.32 10.47 -7.75
C ARG A 261 -61.16 9.97 -8.92
N HIS A 262 -60.66 9.07 -9.76
CA HIS A 262 -61.46 8.48 -10.85
C HIS A 262 -62.53 7.51 -10.33
N THR A 263 -62.19 6.67 -9.35
CA THR A 263 -63.13 5.75 -8.73
C THR A 263 -64.21 6.47 -7.91
N ALA A 264 -63.89 7.58 -7.27
CA ALA A 264 -64.88 8.41 -6.54
C ALA A 264 -65.83 9.21 -7.46
N GLY A 265 -65.40 9.48 -8.72
CA GLY A 265 -66.19 10.15 -9.75
C GLY A 265 -67.24 9.22 -10.36
N GLU A 266 -66.96 7.95 -10.55
CA GLU A 266 -67.89 6.95 -11.11
C GLU A 266 -69.03 6.54 -10.15
N ALA A 267 -68.80 6.67 -8.84
CA ALA A 267 -69.78 6.32 -7.82
C ALA A 267 -70.88 7.39 -7.59
N ARG A 268 -70.88 8.48 -8.40
CA ARG A 268 -71.86 9.63 -8.27
C ARG A 268 -72.76 9.84 -9.48
N ILE A 269 -73.09 8.80 -10.22
CA ILE A 269 -74.12 8.92 -11.26
C ILE A 269 -75.39 8.17 -10.76
N PRO A 270 -76.55 8.83 -10.51
CA PRO A 270 -77.76 8.18 -10.05
C PRO A 270 -78.47 7.42 -11.17
#